data_d56f0834fc020f6539121fc4617a42b5
#
_entry.id   d56f0834fc020f6539121fc4617a42b5
#
_cell.length_a   1.000
_cell.length_b   1.000
_cell.length_c   1.000
_cell.angle_alpha   90.00
_cell.angle_beta   90.00
_cell.angle_gamma   90.00
#
_symmetry.space_group_name_H-M   'P 1'
#
loop_
_entity.id
_entity.type
_entity.pdbx_description
1 polymer ?
#
loop_
_entity_poly.entity_id
_entity_poly.type
_entity_poly.pdbx_seq_one_letter_code
_entity_poly.pdbx_strand_id
1 'polypeptide(L)'
;TAGTTGTAGTTGTAGTTGTSGTTGTSGTTGASGTTGAAGRGGSTGASGAGGGTAGAGGRGGTAGTGTAGASGTTGAAGRGGAAGTGTAGTAGTGSTGNDLFVGPNGNDSNAGTQAAPFKTLTAAHGRASAGTTIWLLPGTNALTPTQQLTKSGTAAAPIRIEGMAGGARPVLDFSAQDFGPRGIEVRGNYWVLKGFEIKNAGDNCIAVDGSYNVFDQLVIHGCQDTGLQITASSSDATNDAKAAYNQVINCDSYENLDQPTGGENADGFAAKLRIGPGNLFRGCRAWNNADDGWDFFASDDVVTIEDSWAFLNGKVVSGSNSAGDGNGFKLGGAPNGAGQGGAVHIVRNSFAFDNRACGFVRNNNPEVPMLSGCGANLNGTAFCSLTTSAQKTITMTGAQGKAAVRNADGSLPAIR
;
A
#
# COMPACT_ATOMS: atom_id res chain seq x y z
N THR A 1 -8.97 6.49 -64.77
CA THR A 1 -9.28 5.16 -64.37
C THR A 1 -8.32 4.60 -63.38
N ALA A 2 -7.36 5.39 -63.08
CA ALA A 2 -6.59 5.16 -61.86
C ALA A 2 -7.49 5.25 -60.64
N GLY A 3 -8.70 5.73 -60.80
CA GLY A 3 -9.66 5.72 -59.72
C GLY A 3 -10.00 4.33 -59.23
N THR A 4 -9.94 3.37 -60.09
CA THR A 4 -10.03 2.00 -59.68
C THR A 4 -8.96 1.59 -58.74
N THR A 5 -7.97 2.27 -58.75
CA THR A 5 -7.10 2.15 -57.63
C THR A 5 -7.77 2.51 -56.33
N GLY A 6 -8.75 3.34 -56.42
CA GLY A 6 -9.56 3.50 -55.25
C GLY A 6 -10.09 2.18 -54.80
N THR A 7 -10.39 1.30 -55.70
CA THR A 7 -10.71 -0.04 -55.35
C THR A 7 -9.55 -0.73 -54.62
N ALA A 8 -8.43 -0.35 -54.89
CA ALA A 8 -7.40 -0.77 -53.97
C ALA A 8 -7.75 -0.27 -52.56
N GLY A 9 -8.56 0.77 -52.51
CA GLY A 9 -9.15 1.07 -51.22
C GLY A 9 -10.03 -0.04 -50.68
N THR A 10 -10.61 -0.83 -51.58
CA THR A 10 -11.14 -2.09 -51.13
C THR A 10 -10.13 -3.00 -50.49
N THR A 11 -9.02 -2.72 -50.70
CA THR A 11 -8.05 -3.17 -49.73
C THR A 11 -8.44 -2.72 -48.35
N GLY A 12 -9.23 -1.68 -48.34
CA GLY A 12 -9.91 -1.48 -47.12
C GLY A 12 -10.64 -2.73 -46.67
N THR A 13 -11.09 -3.46 -47.56
CA THR A 13 -11.59 -4.75 -47.25
C THR A 13 -10.55 -5.67 -46.73
N ALA A 14 -9.39 -5.51 -47.07
CA ALA A 14 -8.35 -6.12 -46.26
C ALA A 14 -8.48 -5.63 -44.82
N GLY A 15 -9.13 -4.49 -44.67
CA GLY A 15 -9.58 -4.15 -43.35
C GLY A 15 -10.58 -5.11 -42.79
N THR A 16 -11.33 -5.75 -43.61
CA THR A 16 -12.15 -6.84 -43.13
C THR A 16 -11.34 -8.02 -42.66
N THR A 17 -10.21 -8.08 -43.05
CA THR A 17 -9.26 -8.81 -42.25
C THR A 17 -9.14 -8.19 -40.89
N GLY A 18 -9.61 -7.02 -40.84
CA GLY A 18 -10.03 -6.58 -39.60
C GLY A 18 -11.06 -7.52 -38.97
N THR A 19 -11.63 -8.31 -39.70
CA THR A 19 -12.39 -9.40 -39.13
C THR A 19 -11.51 -10.42 -38.45
N SER A 20 -10.37 -10.60 -38.86
CA SER A 20 -9.40 -11.16 -37.92
C SER A 20 -9.21 -10.23 -36.75
N GLY A 21 -9.63 -9.00 -36.93
CA GLY A 21 -9.88 -8.16 -35.84
C GLY A 21 -11.10 -8.55 -35.02
N THR A 22 -11.98 -9.33 -35.54
CA THR A 22 -12.96 -9.95 -34.67
C THR A 22 -12.30 -10.93 -33.72
N THR A 23 -11.25 -11.43 -34.09
CA THR A 23 -10.32 -11.87 -33.06
C THR A 23 -9.85 -10.72 -32.21
N GLY A 24 -10.00 -9.54 -32.69
CA GLY A 24 -9.96 -8.40 -31.87
C GLY A 24 -11.12 -8.34 -30.88
N THR A 25 -12.14 -9.10 -31.04
CA THR A 25 -13.02 -9.40 -29.92
C THR A 25 -12.28 -10.09 -28.79
N SER A 26 -11.27 -10.79 -29.07
CA SER A 26 -10.30 -11.09 -28.03
C SER A 26 -9.58 -9.85 -27.53
N GLY A 27 -9.55 -8.81 -28.27
CA GLY A 27 -9.11 -7.52 -27.81
C GLY A 27 -10.13 -6.85 -26.90
N THR A 28 -11.40 -7.12 -27.03
CA THR A 28 -12.40 -6.73 -26.04
C THR A 28 -12.23 -7.47 -24.72
N THR A 29 -11.63 -8.60 -24.78
CA THR A 29 -11.12 -9.17 -23.55
C THR A 29 -9.86 -8.48 -23.08
N GLY A 30 -9.18 -7.78 -23.93
CA GLY A 30 -8.18 -6.83 -23.49
C GLY A 30 -8.80 -5.67 -22.70
N ALA A 31 -10.06 -5.32 -22.95
CA ALA A 31 -10.78 -4.46 -22.03
C ALA A 31 -10.91 -5.05 -20.62
N SER A 32 -10.70 -6.31 -20.46
CA SER A 32 -10.42 -6.87 -19.16
C SER A 32 -9.06 -6.49 -18.59
N GLY A 33 -8.23 -5.81 -19.32
CA GLY A 33 -7.14 -5.06 -18.74
C GLY A 33 -7.63 -3.93 -17.83
N THR A 34 -8.85 -3.47 -18.01
CA THR A 34 -9.51 -2.56 -17.06
C THR A 34 -9.86 -3.21 -15.72
N THR A 35 -9.88 -4.47 -15.65
CA THR A 35 -9.85 -5.12 -14.35
C THR A 35 -8.41 -5.20 -13.89
N GLY A 36 -7.73 -4.09 -13.74
CA GLY A 36 -6.40 -3.99 -13.25
C GLY A 36 -6.01 -5.26 -12.52
N ALA A 37 -5.68 -6.27 -13.34
CA ALA A 37 -5.57 -7.59 -12.79
C ALA A 37 -4.68 -7.45 -11.61
N ALA A 38 -5.22 -7.77 -10.50
CA ALA A 38 -4.42 -8.05 -9.33
C ALA A 38 -3.11 -8.64 -9.80
N GLY A 39 -2.02 -7.96 -9.51
CA GLY A 39 -0.74 -8.35 -10.01
C GLY A 39 -0.60 -9.84 -9.88
N ARG A 40 -0.51 -10.52 -10.99
CA ARG A 40 -0.19 -11.94 -10.99
C ARG A 40 1.20 -12.06 -10.41
N GLY A 41 1.24 -12.34 -9.13
CA GLY A 41 2.39 -13.02 -8.56
C GLY A 41 2.48 -14.38 -9.24
N GLY A 42 3.24 -14.44 -10.32
CA GLY A 42 3.55 -15.70 -10.99
C GLY A 42 4.45 -16.51 -10.10
N SER A 43 3.89 -17.56 -9.54
CA SER A 43 4.64 -18.69 -8.98
C SER A 43 4.03 -19.93 -9.57
N THR A 44 4.57 -20.38 -10.69
CA THR A 44 4.35 -21.75 -11.19
C THR A 44 5.25 -22.70 -10.44
N GLY A 45 4.76 -23.19 -9.30
CA GLY A 45 5.32 -24.35 -8.64
C GLY A 45 4.57 -25.58 -9.11
N ALA A 46 5.24 -26.46 -9.86
CA ALA A 46 4.70 -27.75 -10.27
C ALA A 46 4.45 -28.63 -9.05
N SER A 47 3.21 -29.02 -8.84
CA SER A 47 2.82 -30.02 -7.85
C SER A 47 3.06 -31.42 -8.38
N GLY A 48 3.95 -32.13 -7.73
CA GLY A 48 4.10 -33.58 -7.88
C GLY A 48 3.00 -34.32 -7.11
N ALA A 49 2.31 -35.23 -7.80
CA ALA A 49 1.33 -36.12 -7.20
C ALA A 49 2.04 -37.24 -6.43
N GLY A 50 1.66 -37.48 -5.20
CA GLY A 50 2.04 -38.65 -4.44
C GLY A 50 0.83 -39.15 -3.63
N GLY A 51 0.22 -40.25 -4.07
CA GLY A 51 -0.85 -40.88 -3.35
C GLY A 51 -0.35 -41.70 -2.15
N GLY A 52 -1.18 -41.79 -1.13
CA GLY A 52 -0.92 -42.66 0.04
C GLY A 52 -2.17 -42.87 0.87
N THR A 53 -2.49 -44.07 1.04
CA THR A 53 -3.67 -44.78 1.53
C THR A 53 -4.08 -44.49 2.97
N ALA A 54 -5.38 -44.63 3.20
CA ALA A 54 -6.09 -44.60 4.47
C ALA A 54 -5.60 -45.61 5.50
N GLY A 55 -5.60 -45.21 6.76
CA GLY A 55 -5.49 -46.08 7.92
C GLY A 55 -6.47 -45.65 9.00
N ALA A 56 -7.40 -46.56 9.34
CA ALA A 56 -8.43 -46.38 10.34
C ALA A 56 -7.95 -46.84 11.74
N GLY A 57 -8.48 -46.26 12.78
CA GLY A 57 -8.67 -47.00 14.03
C GLY A 57 -8.10 -46.35 15.31
N GLY A 58 -8.96 -46.18 16.32
CA GLY A 58 -8.53 -46.18 17.70
C GLY A 58 -9.28 -45.27 18.65
N ARG A 59 -10.25 -45.81 19.27
CA ARG A 59 -11.10 -45.43 20.41
C ARG A 59 -10.41 -44.83 21.64
N GLY A 60 -11.09 -43.88 22.30
CA GLY A 60 -11.49 -44.00 23.70
C GLY A 60 -10.61 -43.32 24.73
N GLY A 61 -11.25 -42.44 25.52
CA GLY A 61 -10.68 -41.91 26.74
C GLY A 61 -11.51 -40.83 27.40
N THR A 62 -12.42 -41.24 28.26
CA THR A 62 -13.01 -40.67 29.50
C THR A 62 -12.98 -39.15 29.79
N ALA A 63 -14.20 -38.72 30.10
CA ALA A 63 -14.56 -37.42 30.69
C ALA A 63 -13.94 -37.22 32.08
N GLY A 64 -13.40 -36.02 32.31
CA GLY A 64 -13.02 -35.50 33.61
C GLY A 64 -13.95 -34.34 33.98
N THR A 65 -14.73 -34.51 35.04
CA THR A 65 -15.58 -33.50 35.65
C THR A 65 -14.75 -32.53 36.47
N GLY A 66 -14.81 -31.24 36.15
CA GLY A 66 -14.23 -30.16 36.93
C GLY A 66 -15.22 -29.02 37.12
N THR A 67 -15.49 -28.74 38.33
CA THR A 67 -16.47 -27.85 38.98
C THR A 67 -16.47 -26.42 38.50
N ALA A 68 -17.65 -25.85 38.37
CA ALA A 68 -17.93 -24.45 38.18
C ALA A 68 -17.47 -23.57 39.34
N GLY A 69 -16.75 -22.50 39.03
CA GLY A 69 -16.46 -21.39 39.94
C GLY A 69 -17.19 -20.13 39.48
N ALA A 70 -17.92 -19.53 40.40
CA ALA A 70 -18.89 -18.47 40.17
C ALA A 70 -18.31 -17.07 40.00
N SER A 71 -18.99 -16.30 39.15
CA SER A 71 -19.29 -14.86 39.23
C SER A 71 -18.23 -13.87 39.70
N GLY A 72 -17.85 -12.98 38.81
CA GLY A 72 -17.23 -11.70 39.11
C GLY A 72 -17.79 -10.59 38.21
N THR A 73 -18.68 -9.85 38.75
CA THR A 73 -19.17 -8.47 38.57
C THR A 73 -18.69 -7.63 37.40
N THR A 74 -19.67 -7.09 36.69
CA THR A 74 -19.74 -5.91 35.84
C THR A 74 -18.72 -4.81 36.16
N GLY A 75 -17.79 -4.57 35.22
CA GLY A 75 -16.92 -3.40 35.18
C GLY A 75 -17.38 -2.40 34.16
N ALA A 76 -17.65 -1.18 34.61
CA ALA A 76 -18.14 -0.06 33.80
C ALA A 76 -17.15 0.41 32.75
N ALA A 77 -17.73 0.93 31.65
CA ALA A 77 -17.01 1.60 30.58
C ALA A 77 -16.10 2.73 31.09
N GLY A 78 -14.82 2.59 30.96
CA GLY A 78 -13.84 3.64 31.26
C GLY A 78 -13.83 4.69 30.15
N ARG A 79 -14.10 5.93 30.52
CA ARG A 79 -14.01 7.14 29.72
C ARG A 79 -12.56 7.38 29.28
N GLY A 80 -12.45 8.03 28.10
CA GLY A 80 -11.23 8.37 27.42
C GLY A 80 -10.17 9.02 28.29
N GLY A 81 -8.98 8.49 28.20
CA GLY A 81 -7.78 9.08 28.75
C GLY A 81 -7.29 10.21 27.87
N ALA A 82 -7.02 11.36 28.46
CA ALA A 82 -6.45 12.54 27.83
C ALA A 82 -5.08 12.25 27.22
N ALA A 83 -4.82 12.86 26.06
CA ALA A 83 -3.51 12.86 25.42
C ALA A 83 -2.47 13.47 26.38
N GLY A 84 -1.53 12.67 26.84
CA GLY A 84 -0.38 13.13 27.56
C GLY A 84 0.56 13.88 26.62
N THR A 85 0.84 15.14 26.95
CA THR A 85 1.90 15.94 26.32
C THR A 85 3.25 15.35 26.72
N GLY A 86 3.75 14.41 25.92
CA GLY A 86 5.11 13.92 26.05
C GLY A 86 6.09 14.94 25.53
N THR A 87 6.87 15.55 26.40
CA THR A 87 8.04 16.37 26.06
C THR A 87 8.98 15.54 25.20
N ALA A 88 9.44 16.12 24.09
CA ALA A 88 10.44 15.50 23.22
C ALA A 88 11.70 15.20 24.04
N GLY A 89 11.84 13.95 24.43
CA GLY A 89 13.04 13.45 25.07
C GLY A 89 14.17 13.39 24.06
N THR A 90 15.29 14.00 24.40
CA THR A 90 16.57 13.87 23.71
C THR A 90 16.85 12.38 23.45
N ALA A 91 17.10 12.01 22.19
CA ALA A 91 17.43 10.65 21.81
C ALA A 91 18.70 10.20 22.55
N GLY A 92 18.52 9.53 23.66
CA GLY A 92 19.59 8.81 24.33
C GLY A 92 19.89 7.54 23.52
N THR A 93 21.11 7.42 23.03
CA THR A 93 21.67 6.23 22.41
C THR A 93 21.91 5.14 23.47
N GLY A 94 20.83 4.63 24.03
CA GLY A 94 20.86 3.42 24.84
C GLY A 94 20.69 2.21 23.93
N SER A 95 21.77 1.62 23.43
CA SER A 95 21.76 0.32 22.78
C SER A 95 21.19 -0.70 23.76
N THR A 96 19.95 -1.08 23.61
CA THR A 96 19.41 -2.32 24.18
C THR A 96 20.07 -3.44 23.40
N GLY A 97 20.63 -4.49 24.02
CA GLY A 97 21.50 -5.49 23.39
C GLY A 97 20.94 -6.28 22.18
N ASN A 98 19.88 -5.80 21.56
CA ASN A 98 19.20 -6.36 20.39
C ASN A 98 19.24 -5.42 19.15
N ASP A 99 20.03 -4.35 19.17
CA ASP A 99 20.12 -3.44 18.02
C ASP A 99 20.97 -4.04 16.90
N LEU A 100 20.46 -3.96 15.68
CA LEU A 100 21.15 -4.36 14.46
C LEU A 100 21.28 -3.14 13.53
N PHE A 101 22.30 -3.13 12.69
CA PHE A 101 22.57 -2.00 11.81
C PHE A 101 22.71 -2.45 10.36
N VAL A 102 22.09 -1.68 9.45
CA VAL A 102 22.18 -1.85 8.00
C VAL A 102 22.68 -0.54 7.41
N GLY A 103 23.62 -0.60 6.48
CA GLY A 103 24.18 0.61 5.90
C GLY A 103 24.81 0.41 4.52
N PRO A 104 25.02 1.51 3.76
CA PRO A 104 25.48 1.45 2.37
C PRO A 104 26.83 0.75 2.20
N ASN A 105 27.70 0.85 3.19
CA ASN A 105 29.04 0.19 3.20
C ASN A 105 29.02 -1.12 3.98
N GLY A 106 27.85 -1.67 4.26
CA GLY A 106 27.69 -2.92 5.01
C GLY A 106 28.06 -4.16 4.19
N ASN A 107 28.17 -5.27 4.92
CA ASN A 107 28.38 -6.60 4.33
C ASN A 107 27.56 -7.61 5.15
N ASP A 108 26.82 -8.50 4.49
CA ASP A 108 25.94 -9.44 5.17
C ASP A 108 26.68 -10.52 5.97
N SER A 109 27.98 -10.65 5.80
CA SER A 109 28.86 -11.45 6.67
C SER A 109 29.28 -10.76 7.96
N ASN A 110 29.01 -9.47 8.12
CA ASN A 110 29.34 -8.69 9.32
C ASN A 110 28.51 -9.12 10.54
N ALA A 111 28.91 -8.60 11.70
CA ALA A 111 28.21 -8.87 12.96
C ALA A 111 26.87 -8.12 13.10
N GLY A 112 26.59 -7.11 12.28
CA GLY A 112 25.41 -6.26 12.34
C GLY A 112 25.48 -5.16 13.40
N THR A 113 26.67 -4.84 13.88
CA THR A 113 26.92 -3.68 14.77
C THR A 113 27.01 -2.40 13.96
N GLN A 114 26.94 -1.23 14.62
CA GLN A 114 27.08 0.06 13.93
C GLN A 114 28.43 0.20 13.20
N ALA A 115 29.51 -0.33 13.78
CA ALA A 115 30.84 -0.30 13.16
C ALA A 115 31.03 -1.35 12.05
N ALA A 116 30.24 -2.43 12.06
CA ALA A 116 30.26 -3.51 11.08
C ALA A 116 28.81 -3.88 10.70
N PRO A 117 28.11 -3.01 9.95
CA PRO A 117 26.70 -3.17 9.63
C PRO A 117 26.47 -4.26 8.57
N PHE A 118 25.26 -4.79 8.49
CA PHE A 118 24.81 -5.57 7.35
C PHE A 118 24.62 -4.69 6.12
N LYS A 119 24.64 -5.30 4.95
CA LYS A 119 24.30 -4.65 3.68
C LYS A 119 22.80 -4.62 3.45
N THR A 120 22.09 -5.69 3.81
CA THR A 120 20.67 -5.89 3.46
C THR A 120 19.78 -6.02 4.69
N LEU A 121 18.50 -5.65 4.51
CA LEU A 121 17.47 -5.91 5.52
C LEU A 121 17.25 -7.42 5.71
N THR A 122 17.40 -8.20 4.64
CA THR A 122 17.27 -9.67 4.71
C THR A 122 18.27 -10.29 5.70
N ALA A 123 19.53 -9.83 5.69
CA ALA A 123 20.53 -10.30 6.65
C ALA A 123 20.19 -9.88 8.09
N ALA A 124 19.80 -8.63 8.30
CA ALA A 124 19.36 -8.14 9.60
C ALA A 124 18.10 -8.88 10.08
N HIS A 125 17.10 -9.07 9.21
CA HIS A 125 15.89 -9.84 9.49
C HIS A 125 16.24 -11.27 9.95
N GLY A 126 17.23 -11.91 9.33
CA GLY A 126 17.70 -13.23 9.73
C GLY A 126 18.10 -13.31 11.21
N ARG A 127 18.64 -12.23 11.77
CA ARG A 127 19.07 -12.11 13.19
C ARG A 127 18.00 -11.52 14.11
N ALA A 128 17.00 -10.83 13.56
CA ALA A 128 15.98 -10.15 14.34
C ALA A 128 15.05 -11.13 15.08
N SER A 129 14.55 -10.68 16.20
CA SER A 129 13.51 -11.30 17.03
C SER A 129 12.57 -10.21 17.57
N ALA A 130 11.51 -10.59 18.25
CA ALA A 130 10.61 -9.62 18.89
C ALA A 130 11.41 -8.65 19.79
N GLY A 131 11.16 -7.35 19.63
CA GLY A 131 11.86 -6.27 20.32
C GLY A 131 13.18 -5.81 19.69
N THR A 132 13.62 -6.42 18.58
CA THR A 132 14.82 -5.95 17.86
C THR A 132 14.53 -4.63 17.14
N THR A 133 15.49 -3.70 17.20
CA THR A 133 15.53 -2.52 16.30
C THR A 133 16.64 -2.68 15.26
N ILE A 134 16.28 -2.57 14.00
CA ILE A 134 17.20 -2.52 12.86
C ILE A 134 17.35 -1.04 12.46
N TRP A 135 18.51 -0.48 12.73
CA TRP A 135 18.85 0.89 12.39
C TRP A 135 19.39 0.99 10.97
N LEU A 136 18.78 1.82 10.16
CA LEU A 136 19.31 2.19 8.85
C LEU A 136 20.27 3.36 9.02
N LEU A 137 21.54 3.14 8.64
CA LEU A 137 22.55 4.18 8.65
C LEU A 137 22.33 5.19 7.51
N PRO A 138 22.71 6.47 7.70
CA PRO A 138 22.61 7.48 6.66
C PRO A 138 23.28 7.08 5.34
N GLY A 139 22.68 7.47 4.22
CA GLY A 139 23.18 7.21 2.87
C GLY A 139 22.26 6.30 2.07
N THR A 140 22.65 5.96 0.84
CA THR A 140 21.86 5.16 -0.09
C THR A 140 22.32 3.71 -0.11
N ASN A 141 21.43 2.80 0.30
CA ASN A 141 21.58 1.36 0.10
C ASN A 141 21.01 0.97 -1.26
N ALA A 142 21.86 0.65 -2.21
CA ALA A 142 21.44 0.04 -3.47
C ALA A 142 21.15 -1.45 -3.23
N LEU A 143 19.94 -1.86 -3.54
CA LEU A 143 19.41 -3.20 -3.33
C LEU A 143 18.80 -3.73 -4.63
N THR A 144 18.97 -5.02 -4.91
CA THR A 144 18.34 -5.68 -6.06
C THR A 144 17.30 -6.71 -5.61
N PRO A 145 17.57 -7.59 -4.65
CA PRO A 145 16.55 -8.56 -4.21
C PRO A 145 15.46 -7.90 -3.38
N THR A 146 14.23 -8.39 -3.52
CA THR A 146 13.14 -8.10 -2.60
C THR A 146 13.56 -8.39 -1.15
N GLN A 147 13.30 -7.45 -0.26
CA GLN A 147 13.61 -7.59 1.16
C GLN A 147 12.40 -8.18 1.90
N GLN A 148 12.45 -9.46 2.21
CA GLN A 148 11.32 -10.16 2.84
C GLN A 148 11.36 -10.13 4.36
N LEU A 149 10.30 -9.61 4.98
CA LEU A 149 10.11 -9.51 6.43
C LEU A 149 9.04 -10.51 6.88
N THR A 150 9.45 -11.77 7.11
CA THR A 150 8.53 -12.88 7.40
C THR A 150 8.35 -13.17 8.89
N LYS A 151 9.29 -12.73 9.75
CA LYS A 151 9.18 -12.88 11.20
C LYS A 151 8.14 -11.92 11.76
N SER A 152 7.59 -12.22 12.92
CA SER A 152 6.65 -11.35 13.62
C SER A 152 7.23 -10.89 14.95
N GLY A 153 6.94 -9.64 15.28
CA GLY A 153 7.06 -9.13 16.63
C GLY A 153 5.86 -9.50 17.48
N THR A 154 5.63 -8.78 18.54
CA THR A 154 4.42 -8.83 19.37
C THR A 154 3.94 -7.40 19.68
N ALA A 155 2.72 -7.23 20.15
CA ALA A 155 2.22 -5.91 20.55
C ALA A 155 3.11 -5.23 21.60
N ALA A 156 3.68 -6.01 22.55
CA ALA A 156 4.57 -5.51 23.58
C ALA A 156 6.03 -5.34 23.11
N ALA A 157 6.44 -6.05 22.06
CA ALA A 157 7.81 -6.08 21.56
C ALA A 157 7.82 -6.15 20.01
N PRO A 158 7.41 -5.08 19.32
CA PRO A 158 7.45 -5.03 17.85
C PRO A 158 8.90 -5.12 17.35
N ILE A 159 9.07 -5.63 16.13
CA ILE A 159 10.35 -5.52 15.43
C ILE A 159 10.34 -4.19 14.66
N ARG A 160 11.46 -3.46 14.72
CA ARG A 160 11.54 -2.11 14.15
C ARG A 160 12.59 -2.00 13.06
N ILE A 161 12.32 -1.20 12.05
CA ILE A 161 13.30 -0.69 11.09
C ILE A 161 13.19 0.82 11.15
N GLU A 162 14.23 1.47 11.63
CA GLU A 162 14.21 2.92 11.84
C GLU A 162 15.41 3.61 11.18
N GLY A 163 15.15 4.72 10.53
CA GLY A 163 16.19 5.60 10.00
C GLY A 163 16.95 6.25 11.16
N MET A 164 18.28 6.12 11.16
CA MET A 164 19.12 6.70 12.21
C MET A 164 19.08 8.23 12.11
N ALA A 165 18.81 8.87 13.24
CA ALA A 165 18.80 10.32 13.36
C ALA A 165 20.25 10.90 13.34
N GLY A 166 20.35 12.21 13.06
CA GLY A 166 21.65 12.94 13.11
C GLY A 166 22.39 12.98 11.78
N GLY A 167 21.77 12.55 10.68
CA GLY A 167 22.30 12.62 9.32
C GLY A 167 21.22 12.80 8.26
N ALA A 168 21.58 12.62 7.00
CA ALA A 168 20.61 12.56 5.92
C ALA A 168 19.68 11.34 6.11
N ARG A 169 18.43 11.45 5.69
CA ARG A 169 17.46 10.36 5.70
C ARG A 169 18.05 9.14 4.96
N PRO A 170 18.08 7.95 5.55
CA PRO A 170 18.51 6.75 4.84
C PRO A 170 17.64 6.44 3.64
N VAL A 171 18.23 5.94 2.57
CA VAL A 171 17.55 5.60 1.32
C VAL A 171 17.75 4.13 1.00
N LEU A 172 16.68 3.41 0.73
CA LEU A 172 16.68 2.08 0.12
C LEU A 172 16.33 2.27 -1.37
N ASP A 173 17.29 2.07 -2.25
CA ASP A 173 17.15 2.29 -3.68
C ASP A 173 17.17 0.97 -4.44
N PHE A 174 16.07 0.66 -5.11
CA PHE A 174 15.87 -0.56 -5.88
C PHE A 174 16.01 -0.33 -7.39
N SER A 175 16.63 0.76 -7.84
CA SER A 175 16.77 1.13 -9.25
C SER A 175 17.49 0.08 -10.12
N ALA A 176 18.15 -0.90 -9.51
CA ALA A 176 18.77 -2.02 -10.22
C ALA A 176 17.82 -3.23 -10.39
N GLN A 177 16.57 -3.14 -9.94
CA GLN A 177 15.55 -4.15 -10.22
C GLN A 177 14.98 -3.97 -11.62
N ASP A 178 14.72 -5.08 -12.31
CA ASP A 178 13.83 -5.10 -13.46
C ASP A 178 12.37 -4.94 -13.00
N PHE A 179 11.44 -4.82 -13.95
CA PHE A 179 10.01 -4.84 -13.65
C PHE A 179 9.59 -6.19 -13.02
N GLY A 180 8.80 -6.12 -11.93
CA GLY A 180 8.16 -7.24 -11.28
C GLY A 180 8.58 -7.53 -9.82
N PRO A 181 9.87 -7.45 -9.42
CA PRO A 181 10.24 -7.63 -8.01
C PRO A 181 9.82 -6.44 -7.14
N ARG A 182 9.28 -6.73 -5.97
CA ARG A 182 8.92 -5.73 -4.96
C ARG A 182 10.15 -5.21 -4.21
N GLY A 183 10.04 -4.04 -3.60
CA GLY A 183 11.09 -3.51 -2.73
C GLY A 183 11.13 -4.26 -1.39
N ILE A 184 10.15 -4.02 -0.53
CA ILE A 184 9.97 -4.70 0.76
C ILE A 184 8.64 -5.47 0.76
N GLU A 185 8.67 -6.73 1.19
CA GLU A 185 7.46 -7.52 1.50
C GLU A 185 7.35 -7.72 3.01
N VAL A 186 6.30 -7.14 3.62
CA VAL A 186 6.01 -7.27 5.05
C VAL A 186 4.95 -8.34 5.23
N ARG A 187 5.39 -9.59 5.42
CA ARG A 187 4.51 -10.74 5.65
C ARG A 187 4.28 -11.03 7.13
N GLY A 188 5.20 -10.57 7.98
CA GLY A 188 5.08 -10.71 9.42
C GLY A 188 4.17 -9.65 10.05
N ASN A 189 3.83 -9.86 11.31
CA ASN A 189 3.00 -8.96 12.10
C ASN A 189 3.84 -8.13 13.07
N TYR A 190 3.31 -6.98 13.52
CA TYR A 190 3.92 -6.12 14.53
C TYR A 190 5.31 -5.61 14.12
N TRP A 191 5.43 -5.15 12.88
CA TRP A 191 6.57 -4.39 12.41
C TRP A 191 6.30 -2.88 12.56
N VAL A 192 7.36 -2.14 12.84
CA VAL A 192 7.37 -0.67 12.76
C VAL A 192 8.46 -0.25 11.79
N LEU A 193 8.08 0.36 10.68
CA LEU A 193 8.99 0.93 9.68
C LEU A 193 8.91 2.45 9.77
N LYS A 194 10.05 3.12 10.06
CA LYS A 194 10.01 4.55 10.37
C LYS A 194 11.20 5.34 9.82
N GLY A 195 10.90 6.50 9.25
CA GLY A 195 11.86 7.59 9.06
C GLY A 195 12.91 7.36 7.98
N PHE A 196 12.63 6.59 6.93
CA PHE A 196 13.52 6.38 5.79
C PHE A 196 12.82 6.59 4.44
N GLU A 197 13.60 6.64 3.39
CA GLU A 197 13.13 6.73 2.00
C GLU A 197 13.27 5.35 1.33
N ILE A 198 12.29 4.98 0.51
CA ILE A 198 12.32 3.80 -0.35
C ILE A 198 11.87 4.18 -1.75
N LYS A 199 12.59 3.71 -2.78
CA LYS A 199 12.31 4.11 -4.16
C LYS A 199 12.70 3.09 -5.21
N ASN A 200 12.12 3.28 -6.40
CA ASN A 200 12.50 2.63 -7.65
C ASN A 200 12.35 1.10 -7.64
N ALA A 201 11.44 0.54 -6.85
CA ALA A 201 11.17 -0.89 -6.90
C ALA A 201 10.51 -1.29 -8.24
N GLY A 202 10.80 -2.50 -8.69
CA GLY A 202 10.28 -3.03 -9.95
C GLY A 202 8.78 -3.39 -9.93
N ASP A 203 8.14 -3.33 -8.78
CA ASP A 203 6.71 -3.51 -8.50
C ASP A 203 6.38 -2.58 -7.32
N ASN A 204 5.55 -2.96 -6.36
CA ASN A 204 5.30 -2.16 -5.17
C ASN A 204 6.60 -1.83 -4.41
N CYS A 205 6.77 -0.59 -3.97
CA CYS A 205 7.87 -0.30 -3.05
C CYS A 205 7.71 -1.07 -1.74
N ILE A 206 6.50 -1.10 -1.20
CA ILE A 206 6.17 -1.85 0.02
C ILE A 206 4.86 -2.62 -0.22
N ALA A 207 4.93 -3.95 -0.13
CA ALA A 207 3.77 -4.83 -0.12
C ALA A 207 3.54 -5.38 1.29
N VAL A 208 2.30 -5.33 1.78
CA VAL A 208 1.96 -5.67 3.16
C VAL A 208 0.90 -6.78 3.17
N ASP A 209 1.32 -7.98 3.54
CA ASP A 209 0.44 -9.14 3.76
C ASP A 209 0.10 -9.33 5.25
N GLY A 210 0.96 -8.85 6.14
CA GLY A 210 0.83 -9.00 7.58
C GLY A 210 -0.14 -8.01 8.22
N SER A 211 -0.33 -8.15 9.53
CA SER A 211 -1.25 -7.33 10.33
C SER A 211 -0.55 -6.61 11.47
N TYR A 212 -1.18 -5.56 11.99
CA TYR A 212 -0.68 -4.77 13.13
C TYR A 212 0.67 -4.09 12.86
N ASN A 213 0.97 -3.79 11.60
CA ASN A 213 2.20 -3.11 11.22
C ASN A 213 2.01 -1.59 11.21
N VAL A 214 3.05 -0.85 11.51
CA VAL A 214 3.07 0.62 11.51
C VAL A 214 4.13 1.12 10.53
N PHE A 215 3.71 1.99 9.62
CA PHE A 215 4.57 2.69 8.66
C PHE A 215 4.50 4.18 9.00
N ASP A 216 5.57 4.75 9.52
CA ASP A 216 5.58 6.12 10.05
C ASP A 216 6.67 6.96 9.38
N GLN A 217 6.27 8.12 8.85
CA GLN A 217 7.18 9.10 8.25
C GLN A 217 8.08 8.53 7.14
N LEU A 218 7.55 7.62 6.34
CA LEU A 218 8.24 7.09 5.15
C LEU A 218 8.07 8.04 3.95
N VAL A 219 9.09 8.06 3.10
CA VAL A 219 9.05 8.68 1.77
C VAL A 219 9.17 7.58 0.73
N ILE A 220 8.14 7.40 -0.09
CA ILE A 220 7.97 6.26 -0.99
C ILE A 220 7.76 6.80 -2.41
N HIS A 221 8.61 6.43 -3.38
CA HIS A 221 8.42 6.99 -4.72
C HIS A 221 9.12 6.23 -5.84
N GLY A 222 8.68 6.52 -7.08
CA GLY A 222 9.30 6.02 -8.31
C GLY A 222 9.16 4.51 -8.52
N CYS A 223 8.19 3.86 -7.86
CA CYS A 223 7.98 2.43 -7.95
C CYS A 223 7.15 2.06 -9.18
N GLN A 224 7.36 0.86 -9.70
CA GLN A 224 6.71 0.42 -10.94
C GLN A 224 5.36 -0.28 -10.71
N ASP A 225 4.70 0.03 -9.61
CA ASP A 225 3.33 -0.26 -9.22
C ASP A 225 3.00 0.68 -8.03
N THR A 226 2.01 0.36 -7.21
CA THR A 226 1.60 1.15 -6.04
C THR A 226 2.77 1.34 -5.05
N GLY A 227 2.92 2.54 -4.53
CA GLY A 227 3.97 2.85 -3.55
C GLY A 227 3.90 1.98 -2.30
N LEU A 228 2.77 1.97 -1.60
CA LEU A 228 2.50 1.06 -0.48
C LEU A 228 1.13 0.40 -0.66
N GLN A 229 1.11 -0.92 -0.77
CA GLN A 229 -0.10 -1.70 -0.93
C GLN A 229 -0.32 -2.67 0.23
N ILE A 230 -1.50 -2.60 0.85
CA ILE A 230 -1.98 -3.55 1.85
C ILE A 230 -2.91 -4.53 1.14
N THR A 231 -2.54 -5.81 1.09
CA THR A 231 -3.35 -6.89 0.54
C THR A 231 -2.78 -8.24 0.99
N ALA A 232 -3.61 -9.11 1.51
CA ALA A 232 -3.17 -10.46 1.86
C ALA A 232 -2.92 -11.30 0.60
N SER A 233 -1.94 -12.20 0.66
CA SER A 233 -1.62 -13.11 -0.44
C SER A 233 -2.80 -13.99 -0.84
N SER A 234 -3.01 -14.17 -2.13
CA SER A 234 -4.07 -15.02 -2.68
C SER A 234 -3.85 -16.53 -2.46
N SER A 235 -2.64 -16.93 -2.08
CA SER A 235 -2.32 -18.35 -1.84
C SER A 235 -2.96 -18.90 -0.58
N ASP A 236 -3.52 -18.05 0.27
CA ASP A 236 -4.19 -18.42 1.51
C ASP A 236 -5.71 -18.26 1.41
N ALA A 237 -6.29 -18.91 0.38
CA ALA A 237 -7.70 -18.79 0.05
C ALA A 237 -8.65 -19.36 1.14
N THR A 238 -8.11 -20.08 2.11
CA THR A 238 -8.89 -20.73 3.18
C THR A 238 -8.78 -19.99 4.51
N ASN A 239 -8.04 -18.89 4.59
CA ASN A 239 -7.65 -18.33 5.86
C ASN A 239 -8.27 -16.97 6.12
N ASP A 240 -8.72 -16.80 7.36
CA ASP A 240 -9.10 -15.55 8.01
C ASP A 240 -7.93 -14.55 8.17
N ALA A 241 -6.71 -14.93 7.74
CA ALA A 241 -5.53 -14.09 7.79
C ALA A 241 -5.57 -13.01 6.69
N LYS A 242 -6.46 -12.05 6.85
CA LYS A 242 -6.50 -10.84 6.05
C LYS A 242 -5.53 -9.82 6.64
N ALA A 243 -4.87 -9.02 5.79
CA ALA A 243 -4.02 -7.92 6.22
C ALA A 243 -4.86 -6.87 6.98
N ALA A 244 -4.74 -6.81 8.30
CA ALA A 244 -5.62 -6.05 9.18
C ALA A 244 -4.86 -5.17 10.18
N TYR A 245 -5.51 -4.11 10.67
CA TYR A 245 -4.98 -3.22 11.70
C TYR A 245 -3.61 -2.61 11.38
N ASN A 246 -3.27 -2.44 10.10
CA ASN A 246 -2.06 -1.74 9.71
C ASN A 246 -2.29 -0.22 9.77
N GLN A 247 -1.27 0.52 10.14
CA GLN A 247 -1.32 1.98 10.25
C GLN A 247 -0.23 2.61 9.37
N VAL A 248 -0.64 3.49 8.46
CA VAL A 248 0.26 4.29 7.62
C VAL A 248 0.11 5.73 8.07
N ILE A 249 1.15 6.28 8.68
CA ILE A 249 1.10 7.55 9.40
C ILE A 249 2.15 8.51 8.85
N ASN A 250 1.73 9.72 8.48
CA ASN A 250 2.62 10.80 8.07
C ASN A 250 3.57 10.43 6.91
N CYS A 251 3.14 9.51 6.04
CA CYS A 251 3.91 9.05 4.89
C CYS A 251 3.63 9.88 3.64
N ASP A 252 4.63 9.95 2.76
CA ASP A 252 4.53 10.52 1.41
C ASP A 252 4.69 9.41 0.38
N SER A 253 3.80 9.35 -0.64
CA SER A 253 3.92 8.42 -1.76
C SER A 253 3.68 9.14 -3.08
N TYR A 254 4.68 9.11 -3.99
CA TYR A 254 4.59 9.91 -5.20
C TYR A 254 5.41 9.36 -6.38
N GLU A 255 5.03 9.82 -7.57
CA GLU A 255 5.75 9.53 -8.82
C GLU A 255 5.89 8.02 -9.11
N ASN A 256 4.89 7.23 -8.69
CA ASN A 256 4.82 5.82 -9.03
C ASN A 256 4.23 5.66 -10.44
N LEU A 257 4.81 4.76 -11.23
CA LEU A 257 4.43 4.55 -12.62
C LEU A 257 4.79 3.14 -13.09
N ASP A 258 3.82 2.30 -13.39
CA ASP A 258 4.02 1.01 -14.01
C ASP A 258 4.13 1.16 -15.54
N GLN A 259 5.34 1.16 -16.03
CA GLN A 259 5.65 1.38 -17.45
C GLN A 259 4.89 0.43 -18.40
N PRO A 260 4.75 -0.87 -18.11
CA PRO A 260 4.11 -1.81 -19.03
C PRO A 260 2.65 -1.50 -19.34
N THR A 261 1.90 -0.92 -18.41
CA THR A 261 0.49 -0.55 -18.63
C THR A 261 0.32 0.95 -18.92
N GLY A 262 1.39 1.72 -18.80
CA GLY A 262 1.36 3.18 -18.94
C GLY A 262 0.74 3.86 -17.72
N GLY A 263 0.71 3.19 -16.58
CA GLY A 263 0.30 3.74 -15.30
C GLY A 263 -1.09 3.32 -14.80
N GLU A 264 -1.64 2.18 -15.26
CA GLU A 264 -3.00 1.76 -14.87
C GLU A 264 -3.10 1.21 -13.43
N ASN A 265 -1.98 0.91 -12.77
CA ASN A 265 -1.99 0.27 -11.45
C ASN A 265 -1.14 1.00 -10.39
N ALA A 266 -0.46 2.05 -10.78
CA ALA A 266 0.53 2.72 -9.94
C ALA A 266 -0.11 3.80 -9.07
N ASP A 267 -0.67 3.37 -7.94
CA ASP A 267 -1.26 4.25 -6.93
C ASP A 267 -0.20 4.82 -5.98
N GLY A 268 -0.57 5.85 -5.22
CA GLY A 268 0.21 6.28 -4.07
C GLY A 268 0.12 5.25 -2.95
N PHE A 269 -1.08 4.98 -2.50
CA PHE A 269 -1.42 4.01 -1.47
C PHE A 269 -2.59 3.14 -1.90
N ALA A 270 -2.57 1.87 -1.53
CA ALA A 270 -3.70 0.99 -1.73
C ALA A 270 -3.98 0.13 -0.49
N ALA A 271 -5.26 -0.13 -0.25
CA ALA A 271 -5.74 -1.19 0.62
C ALA A 271 -6.85 -1.89 -0.15
N LYS A 272 -6.48 -2.89 -0.95
CA LYS A 272 -7.36 -3.46 -1.96
C LYS A 272 -7.39 -4.98 -1.93
N LEU A 273 -8.46 -5.56 -2.50
CA LEU A 273 -8.69 -7.00 -2.55
C LEU A 273 -8.89 -7.58 -1.14
N ARG A 274 -8.03 -8.49 -0.73
CA ARG A 274 -8.14 -9.24 0.54
C ARG A 274 -7.55 -8.46 1.72
N ILE A 275 -8.32 -7.56 2.27
CA ILE A 275 -7.94 -6.84 3.49
C ILE A 275 -8.83 -7.25 4.67
N GLY A 276 -8.33 -7.07 5.88
CA GLY A 276 -9.08 -7.19 7.13
C GLY A 276 -9.41 -5.81 7.73
N PRO A 277 -10.13 -5.79 8.85
CA PRO A 277 -10.58 -4.57 9.47
C PRO A 277 -9.45 -3.71 10.03
N GLY A 278 -9.75 -2.43 10.28
CA GLY A 278 -8.92 -1.54 11.09
C GLY A 278 -7.67 -0.98 10.41
N ASN A 279 -7.53 -1.10 9.09
CA ASN A 279 -6.47 -0.42 8.36
C ASN A 279 -6.71 1.10 8.34
N LEU A 280 -5.67 1.87 8.65
CA LEU A 280 -5.72 3.32 8.82
C LEU A 280 -4.60 4.01 8.03
N PHE A 281 -4.97 5.04 7.29
CA PHE A 281 -4.05 6.03 6.73
C PHE A 281 -4.30 7.38 7.39
N ARG A 282 -3.28 7.99 7.98
CA ARG A 282 -3.41 9.29 8.64
C ARG A 282 -2.23 10.22 8.37
N GLY A 283 -2.53 11.47 8.03
CA GLY A 283 -1.51 12.48 7.78
C GLY A 283 -0.64 12.20 6.55
N CYS A 284 -1.13 11.42 5.60
CA CYS A 284 -0.39 10.99 4.42
C CYS A 284 -0.61 11.93 3.22
N ARG A 285 0.36 11.95 2.29
CA ARG A 285 0.20 12.62 0.99
C ARG A 285 0.48 11.67 -0.15
N ALA A 286 -0.36 11.74 -1.19
CA ALA A 286 -0.15 11.03 -2.45
C ALA A 286 -0.23 12.00 -3.62
N TRP A 287 0.83 12.05 -4.46
CA TRP A 287 0.82 12.96 -5.60
C TRP A 287 1.65 12.49 -6.78
N ASN A 288 1.26 12.93 -7.99
CA ASN A 288 1.89 12.53 -9.25
C ASN A 288 2.02 11.02 -9.43
N ASN A 289 1.15 10.23 -8.81
CA ASN A 289 1.05 8.83 -9.13
C ASN A 289 0.31 8.67 -10.45
N ALA A 290 0.69 7.67 -11.22
CA ALA A 290 0.15 7.51 -12.57
C ALA A 290 -1.31 7.05 -12.55
N ASP A 291 -1.74 6.31 -11.55
CA ASP A 291 -3.14 5.98 -11.31
C ASP A 291 -3.71 6.88 -10.20
N ASP A 292 -4.13 6.35 -9.10
CA ASP A 292 -4.85 7.05 -8.06
C ASP A 292 -3.96 7.48 -6.89
N GLY A 293 -4.41 8.42 -6.08
CA GLY A 293 -3.75 8.73 -4.81
C GLY A 293 -3.96 7.61 -3.80
N TRP A 294 -5.20 7.15 -3.63
CA TRP A 294 -5.61 5.96 -2.88
C TRP A 294 -6.51 5.09 -3.71
N ASP A 295 -6.27 3.77 -3.69
CA ASP A 295 -7.14 2.77 -4.31
C ASP A 295 -7.62 1.71 -3.31
N PHE A 296 -8.96 1.58 -3.18
CA PHE A 296 -9.62 0.55 -2.35
C PHE A 296 -10.43 -0.43 -3.21
N PHE A 297 -9.91 -0.75 -4.40
CA PHE A 297 -10.57 -1.65 -5.32
C PHE A 297 -10.83 -3.02 -4.69
N ALA A 298 -12.08 -3.49 -4.75
CA ALA A 298 -12.53 -4.78 -4.22
C ALA A 298 -12.19 -5.00 -2.72
N SER A 299 -12.04 -3.93 -1.95
CA SER A 299 -11.90 -4.02 -0.50
C SER A 299 -13.21 -4.46 0.12
N ASP A 300 -13.16 -5.52 0.92
CA ASP A 300 -14.32 -6.10 1.61
C ASP A 300 -14.38 -5.73 3.11
N ASP A 301 -13.48 -4.88 3.56
CA ASP A 301 -13.44 -4.40 4.94
C ASP A 301 -13.21 -2.89 5.02
N VAL A 302 -13.56 -2.28 6.15
CA VAL A 302 -13.51 -0.83 6.33
C VAL A 302 -12.08 -0.33 6.44
N VAL A 303 -11.74 0.63 5.58
CA VAL A 303 -10.50 1.41 5.67
C VAL A 303 -10.84 2.82 6.14
N THR A 304 -10.01 3.37 7.03
CA THR A 304 -10.12 4.75 7.48
C THR A 304 -8.99 5.60 6.91
N ILE A 305 -9.34 6.79 6.40
CA ILE A 305 -8.38 7.83 6.00
C ILE A 305 -8.66 9.08 6.83
N GLU A 306 -7.63 9.67 7.42
CA GLU A 306 -7.72 10.89 8.21
C GLU A 306 -6.61 11.89 7.84
N ASP A 307 -6.94 13.17 7.84
CA ASP A 307 -5.97 14.29 7.74
C ASP A 307 -4.99 14.15 6.55
N SER A 308 -5.43 13.62 5.42
CA SER A 308 -4.58 13.21 4.29
C SER A 308 -4.86 14.01 3.03
N TRP A 309 -3.86 14.14 2.14
CA TRP A 309 -3.96 14.91 0.90
C TRP A 309 -3.65 14.07 -0.34
N ALA A 310 -4.51 14.18 -1.36
CA ALA A 310 -4.31 13.57 -2.68
C ALA A 310 -4.30 14.67 -3.75
N PHE A 311 -3.21 14.77 -4.53
CA PHE A 311 -3.14 15.82 -5.53
C PHE A 311 -2.24 15.47 -6.73
N LEU A 312 -2.58 16.02 -7.90
CA LEU A 312 -1.85 15.78 -9.17
C LEU A 312 -1.78 14.30 -9.61
N ASN A 313 -2.63 13.42 -9.07
CA ASN A 313 -2.66 12.02 -9.51
C ASN A 313 -3.30 11.89 -10.90
N GLY A 314 -2.92 10.84 -11.64
CA GLY A 314 -3.24 10.66 -13.05
C GLY A 314 -2.37 11.50 -13.99
N LYS A 315 -1.35 12.19 -13.48
CA LYS A 315 -0.39 13.02 -14.22
C LYS A 315 1.02 12.60 -13.87
N VAL A 316 1.76 12.14 -14.86
CA VAL A 316 3.18 11.84 -14.65
C VAL A 316 3.99 13.14 -14.48
N VAL A 317 5.24 13.03 -14.03
CA VAL A 317 6.11 14.16 -13.69
C VAL A 317 6.24 15.19 -14.84
N SER A 318 6.20 14.73 -16.09
CA SER A 318 6.19 15.61 -17.27
C SER A 318 4.90 16.46 -17.40
N GLY A 319 3.88 16.21 -16.58
CA GLY A 319 2.56 16.84 -16.68
C GLY A 319 1.63 16.20 -17.72
N SER A 320 2.09 15.16 -18.42
CA SER A 320 1.24 14.38 -19.33
C SER A 320 0.27 13.49 -18.54
N ASN A 321 -0.86 13.15 -19.13
CA ASN A 321 -1.78 12.17 -18.57
C ASN A 321 -1.18 10.76 -18.68
N SER A 322 -1.40 9.95 -17.66
CA SER A 322 -1.15 8.51 -17.67
C SER A 322 -2.36 7.73 -18.23
N ALA A 323 -2.23 6.41 -18.34
CA ALA A 323 -3.34 5.52 -18.67
C ALA A 323 -4.28 5.26 -17.46
N GLY A 324 -3.77 5.40 -16.24
CA GLY A 324 -4.54 5.17 -15.01
C GLY A 324 -5.74 6.11 -14.81
N ASP A 325 -6.57 5.87 -13.82
CA ASP A 325 -7.82 6.60 -13.58
C ASP A 325 -7.61 8.08 -13.18
N GLY A 326 -6.65 8.35 -12.30
CA GLY A 326 -6.26 9.69 -11.89
C GLY A 326 -7.18 10.33 -10.86
N ASN A 327 -7.72 9.55 -9.95
CA ASN A 327 -8.51 10.05 -8.84
C ASN A 327 -7.63 10.43 -7.64
N GLY A 328 -8.14 11.27 -6.75
CA GLY A 328 -7.51 11.52 -5.46
C GLY A 328 -7.72 10.33 -4.51
N PHE A 329 -8.99 10.02 -4.24
CA PHE A 329 -9.40 8.94 -3.36
C PHE A 329 -10.44 8.06 -4.05
N LYS A 330 -10.04 6.86 -4.48
CA LYS A 330 -10.91 5.85 -5.07
C LYS A 330 -11.36 4.88 -3.97
N LEU A 331 -12.63 5.02 -3.57
CA LEU A 331 -13.20 4.41 -2.38
C LEU A 331 -14.03 3.17 -2.70
N GLY A 332 -13.44 2.22 -3.43
CA GLY A 332 -14.07 0.97 -3.75
C GLY A 332 -13.91 0.57 -5.21
N GLY A 333 -14.79 -0.27 -5.67
CA GLY A 333 -14.80 -0.92 -6.96
C GLY A 333 -14.92 -2.43 -6.81
N ALA A 334 -15.43 -3.09 -7.83
CA ALA A 334 -15.56 -4.54 -7.80
C ALA A 334 -15.21 -5.13 -9.17
N PRO A 335 -14.61 -6.31 -9.23
CA PRO A 335 -14.45 -7.04 -10.47
C PRO A 335 -15.81 -7.24 -11.11
N ASN A 336 -15.97 -6.88 -12.38
CA ASN A 336 -17.18 -7.10 -13.20
C ASN A 336 -18.46 -6.40 -12.72
N GLY A 337 -18.39 -5.36 -11.93
CA GLY A 337 -19.54 -4.59 -11.50
C GLY A 337 -20.52 -5.35 -10.60
N ALA A 338 -20.17 -6.53 -10.14
CA ALA A 338 -21.06 -7.42 -9.39
C ALA A 338 -20.79 -7.33 -7.89
N GLY A 339 -21.17 -6.27 -7.22
CA GLY A 339 -21.48 -6.23 -5.78
C GLY A 339 -20.59 -7.00 -4.78
N GLN A 340 -19.43 -7.46 -5.19
CA GLN A 340 -18.45 -8.13 -4.34
C GLN A 340 -17.33 -7.16 -3.99
N GLY A 341 -17.00 -7.09 -2.72
CA GLY A 341 -15.97 -6.20 -2.23
C GLY A 341 -16.49 -4.77 -2.10
N GLY A 342 -17.21 -4.49 -1.05
CA GLY A 342 -17.66 -3.16 -0.70
C GLY A 342 -17.73 -2.97 0.81
N ALA A 343 -17.26 -1.81 1.27
CA ALA A 343 -17.33 -1.46 2.67
C ALA A 343 -17.65 0.04 2.83
N VAL A 344 -18.23 0.39 3.97
CA VAL A 344 -18.45 1.78 4.35
C VAL A 344 -17.11 2.41 4.78
N HIS A 345 -16.23 2.68 3.81
CA HIS A 345 -14.96 3.35 4.12
C HIS A 345 -15.19 4.71 4.77
N ILE A 346 -14.27 5.13 5.62
CA ILE A 346 -14.38 6.35 6.42
C ILE A 346 -13.27 7.31 6.00
N VAL A 347 -13.65 8.52 5.58
CA VAL A 347 -12.68 9.57 5.21
C VAL A 347 -12.98 10.83 6.02
N ARG A 348 -11.98 11.32 6.77
CA ARG A 348 -12.13 12.49 7.62
C ARG A 348 -11.05 13.51 7.33
N ASN A 349 -11.43 14.81 7.33
CA ASN A 349 -10.51 15.95 7.23
C ASN A 349 -9.47 15.81 6.12
N SER A 350 -9.82 15.17 5.00
CA SER A 350 -8.91 14.87 3.91
C SER A 350 -9.23 15.69 2.68
N PHE A 351 -8.22 16.01 1.88
CA PHE A 351 -8.33 17.00 0.83
C PHE A 351 -7.78 16.49 -0.50
N ALA A 352 -8.55 16.71 -1.57
CA ALA A 352 -8.20 16.32 -2.94
C ALA A 352 -8.12 17.56 -3.83
N PHE A 353 -6.99 17.76 -4.53
CA PHE A 353 -6.84 18.92 -5.41
C PHE A 353 -5.93 18.67 -6.61
N ASP A 354 -6.25 19.29 -7.75
CA ASP A 354 -5.51 19.12 -9.01
C ASP A 354 -5.38 17.68 -9.53
N ASN A 355 -6.18 16.73 -9.06
CA ASN A 355 -6.19 15.38 -9.64
C ASN A 355 -6.85 15.40 -11.01
N ARG A 356 -6.42 14.50 -11.91
CA ARG A 356 -6.92 14.48 -13.28
C ARG A 356 -8.42 14.20 -13.37
N ALA A 357 -8.91 13.25 -12.61
CA ALA A 357 -10.31 12.83 -12.62
C ALA A 357 -11.06 13.32 -11.36
N CYS A 358 -11.48 12.43 -10.50
CA CYS A 358 -12.27 12.80 -9.33
C CYS A 358 -11.40 13.12 -8.12
N GLY A 359 -11.79 14.09 -7.31
CA GLY A 359 -11.19 14.28 -5.98
C GLY A 359 -11.48 13.07 -5.09
N PHE A 360 -12.75 12.70 -5.01
CA PHE A 360 -13.23 11.51 -4.31
C PHE A 360 -14.20 10.76 -5.21
N VAL A 361 -14.07 9.44 -5.32
CA VAL A 361 -14.96 8.61 -6.15
C VAL A 361 -15.43 7.36 -5.39
N ARG A 362 -16.73 7.06 -5.50
CA ARG A 362 -17.32 5.84 -4.96
C ARG A 362 -16.86 4.59 -5.74
N ASN A 363 -16.61 4.73 -7.02
CA ASN A 363 -16.14 3.69 -7.95
C ASN A 363 -16.93 2.37 -7.85
N ASN A 364 -18.26 2.44 -7.99
CA ASN A 364 -19.16 1.28 -7.92
C ASN A 364 -19.11 0.48 -6.61
N ASN A 365 -18.56 1.03 -5.53
CA ASN A 365 -18.70 0.44 -4.21
C ASN A 365 -20.21 0.29 -3.89
N PRO A 366 -20.74 -0.91 -3.59
CA PRO A 366 -22.16 -1.08 -3.25
C PRO A 366 -22.53 -0.32 -1.97
N GLU A 367 -21.56 -0.14 -1.06
CA GLU A 367 -21.73 0.65 0.15
C GLU A 367 -21.37 2.12 -0.08
N VAL A 368 -21.96 3.02 0.69
CA VAL A 368 -21.69 4.46 0.58
C VAL A 368 -20.62 4.89 1.57
N PRO A 369 -19.41 5.28 1.10
CA PRO A 369 -18.37 5.79 2.00
C PRO A 369 -18.82 7.00 2.81
N MET A 370 -18.38 7.09 4.06
CA MET A 370 -18.65 8.21 4.96
C MET A 370 -17.55 9.26 4.87
N LEU A 371 -17.89 10.44 4.36
CA LEU A 371 -16.99 11.59 4.26
C LEU A 371 -17.38 12.66 5.26
N SER A 372 -16.42 13.16 6.04
CA SER A 372 -16.64 14.26 6.99
C SER A 372 -15.46 15.23 7.03
N GLY A 373 -15.74 16.53 6.93
CA GLY A 373 -14.70 17.55 6.93
C GLY A 373 -13.77 17.51 5.71
N CYS A 374 -14.15 16.82 4.65
CA CYS A 374 -13.38 16.69 3.41
C CYS A 374 -13.60 17.90 2.50
N GLY A 375 -12.61 18.20 1.66
CA GLY A 375 -12.70 19.25 0.65
C GLY A 375 -12.01 18.87 -0.65
N ALA A 376 -12.50 19.42 -1.77
CA ALA A 376 -11.93 19.17 -3.08
C ALA A 376 -11.85 20.46 -3.90
N ASN A 377 -10.75 20.65 -4.65
CA ASN A 377 -10.52 21.82 -5.49
C ASN A 377 -9.74 21.43 -6.76
N LEU A 378 -10.05 22.06 -7.89
CA LEU A 378 -9.30 21.91 -9.15
C LEU A 378 -9.16 20.46 -9.67
N ASN A 379 -9.94 19.51 -9.18
CA ASN A 379 -10.00 18.18 -9.79
C ASN A 379 -10.89 18.22 -11.04
N GLY A 380 -10.82 17.20 -11.90
CA GLY A 380 -11.78 17.06 -13.00
C GLY A 380 -13.23 17.10 -12.50
N THR A 381 -13.51 16.40 -11.41
CA THR A 381 -14.77 16.50 -10.64
C THR A 381 -14.44 16.39 -9.15
N ALA A 382 -15.08 17.19 -8.31
CA ALA A 382 -14.78 17.19 -6.87
C ALA A 382 -15.18 15.86 -6.19
N PHE A 383 -16.44 15.42 -6.40
CA PHE A 383 -17.00 14.21 -5.80
C PHE A 383 -17.81 13.44 -6.85
N CYS A 384 -17.43 12.22 -7.15
CA CYS A 384 -18.05 11.38 -8.16
C CYS A 384 -18.89 10.28 -7.51
N SER A 385 -20.20 10.25 -7.82
CA SER A 385 -21.16 9.28 -7.28
C SER A 385 -21.18 9.24 -5.73
N LEU A 386 -20.92 10.37 -5.11
CA LEU A 386 -20.94 10.58 -3.65
C LEU A 386 -21.85 11.76 -3.32
N THR A 387 -22.75 11.56 -2.35
CA THR A 387 -23.55 12.63 -1.76
C THR A 387 -22.88 13.05 -0.47
N THR A 388 -22.39 14.28 -0.39
CA THR A 388 -21.68 14.76 0.80
C THR A 388 -22.45 15.91 1.45
N SER A 389 -22.72 15.80 2.74
CA SER A 389 -23.17 16.90 3.58
C SER A 389 -21.95 17.55 4.21
N ALA A 390 -21.81 18.88 4.15
CA ALA A 390 -20.73 19.65 4.77
C ALA A 390 -19.33 19.42 4.19
N GLN A 391 -19.10 19.92 2.97
CA GLN A 391 -17.76 20.01 2.38
C GLN A 391 -17.02 21.24 2.91
N LYS A 392 -15.71 21.10 3.11
CA LYS A 392 -14.84 22.27 3.35
C LYS A 392 -14.47 22.91 2.01
N THR A 393 -14.57 24.23 1.95
CA THR A 393 -13.99 24.99 0.84
C THR A 393 -12.49 25.06 1.05
N ILE A 394 -11.72 24.69 0.03
CA ILE A 394 -10.27 24.78 0.02
C ILE A 394 -9.81 25.50 -1.25
N THR A 395 -8.64 26.14 -1.19
CA THR A 395 -8.04 26.84 -2.31
C THR A 395 -6.66 26.31 -2.69
N MET A 396 -6.27 25.17 -2.14
CA MET A 396 -4.97 24.54 -2.39
C MET A 396 -4.80 24.14 -3.85
N THR A 397 -3.58 24.32 -4.35
CA THR A 397 -3.12 23.82 -5.65
C THR A 397 -2.08 22.72 -5.47
N GLY A 398 -1.84 21.92 -6.50
CA GLY A 398 -0.82 20.88 -6.47
C GLY A 398 0.59 21.41 -6.17
N ALA A 399 0.92 22.60 -6.69
CA ALA A 399 2.20 23.27 -6.39
C ALA A 399 2.33 23.60 -4.90
N GLN A 400 1.27 24.10 -4.28
CA GLN A 400 1.24 24.38 -2.84
C GLN A 400 1.31 23.08 -2.02
N GLY A 401 0.66 22.01 -2.48
CA GLY A 401 0.75 20.68 -1.85
C GLY A 401 2.18 20.13 -1.81
N LYS A 402 2.91 20.26 -2.92
CA LYS A 402 4.34 19.87 -2.99
C LYS A 402 5.22 20.73 -2.09
N ALA A 403 4.97 22.03 -2.04
CA ALA A 403 5.74 22.97 -1.24
C ALA A 403 5.44 22.92 0.26
N ALA A 404 4.37 22.27 0.67
CA ALA A 404 3.95 22.21 2.06
C ALA A 404 4.95 21.45 2.92
N VAL A 405 5.47 22.12 3.94
CA VAL A 405 6.40 21.54 4.91
C VAL A 405 5.59 20.88 6.04
N ARG A 406 5.94 19.66 6.41
CA ARG A 406 5.35 18.97 7.55
C ARG A 406 5.74 19.65 8.86
N ASN A 407 4.87 19.57 9.84
CA ASN A 407 5.15 19.99 11.21
C ASN A 407 6.27 19.12 11.82
N ALA A 408 6.83 19.55 12.95
CA ALA A 408 7.93 18.85 13.60
C ALA A 408 7.58 17.41 14.04
N ASP A 409 6.30 17.14 14.31
CA ASP A 409 5.78 15.80 14.64
C ASP A 409 5.49 14.92 13.40
N GLY A 410 5.76 15.44 12.21
CA GLY A 410 5.50 14.78 10.94
C GLY A 410 4.10 14.99 10.38
N SER A 411 3.16 15.60 11.09
CA SER A 411 1.81 15.87 10.62
C SER A 411 1.78 16.90 9.49
N LEU A 412 0.70 16.92 8.73
CA LEU A 412 0.48 17.93 7.69
C LEU A 412 0.07 19.26 8.31
N PRO A 413 0.46 20.40 7.71
CA PRO A 413 -0.03 21.69 8.15
C PRO A 413 -1.54 21.81 7.89
N ALA A 414 -2.23 22.63 8.67
CA ALA A 414 -3.65 22.87 8.45
C ALA A 414 -3.88 23.55 7.09
N ILE A 415 -4.83 23.04 6.32
CA ILE A 415 -5.34 23.72 5.11
C ILE A 415 -6.25 24.87 5.56
N ARG A 416 -5.96 26.03 5.04
CA ARG A 416 -6.72 27.27 5.27
C ARG A 416 -7.70 27.54 4.13
#